data_bc8727df28d7516877b3dcca98384c8b
#
_entry.id   bc8727df28d7516877b3dcca98384c8b
#
_cell.length_a   1.000
_cell.length_b   1.000
_cell.length_c   1.000
_cell.angle_alpha   90.00
_cell.angle_beta   90.00
_cell.angle_gamma   90.00
#
_symmetry.space_group_name_H-M   'P 1'
#
loop_
_entity.id
_entity.type
_entity.pdbx_description
1 polymer ?
#
loop_
_entity_poly.entity_id
_entity_poly.type
_entity_poly.pdbx_seq_one_letter_code
_entity_poly.pdbx_strand_id
1 'polypeptide(L)'
;MNLMIVPSRQDNEKPGPAEQVKTVLFSIRWGGHALISLYISVLSGLIVGLQYNATEPFYSTATIELIVPFGSFWRSLHYCSSQAFMLLLLVHLAFILWQNASSPAYNFTRGTWLRLSASVPVALFLLFTGYILRGDATGEAAGAIAENILLAVPLLGSLLNKLLFDGSVAGVQKVYLNHLIGLMVVGGFCVWPHLRRYTASWRNHLPLALLLLLISPVLKTPLERDHFGLLHINGPWFFLGLQELLRYIPVLWAGIFIPAIFVSALLLLPTEGAARRRTLWFMGAWLAVYIVLSVIGFHRG
;
A
#
# COMPACT_ATOMS: atom_id res chain seq x y z
N MET A 1 6.66 -60.26 -33.64
CA MET A 1 5.95 -60.34 -32.36
C MET A 1 6.06 -58.96 -31.70
N ASN A 2 5.13 -58.07 -32.06
CA ASN A 2 5.11 -56.69 -31.59
C ASN A 2 4.37 -56.60 -30.27
N LEU A 3 5.14 -56.32 -29.20
CA LEU A 3 4.57 -55.97 -27.90
C LEU A 3 4.04 -54.54 -27.97
N MET A 4 2.71 -54.41 -28.04
CA MET A 4 2.00 -53.14 -27.77
C MET A 4 2.26 -52.76 -26.29
N ILE A 5 3.00 -51.69 -26.10
CA ILE A 5 3.06 -51.02 -24.79
C ILE A 5 1.76 -50.23 -24.65
N VAL A 6 0.86 -50.72 -23.80
CA VAL A 6 -0.36 -50.00 -23.37
C VAL A 6 0.12 -48.86 -22.51
N PRO A 7 -0.23 -47.60 -22.83
CA PRO A 7 0.09 -46.48 -21.92
C PRO A 7 -0.70 -46.66 -20.65
N SER A 8 -0.01 -46.64 -19.51
CA SER A 8 -0.58 -46.66 -18.19
C SER A 8 -1.63 -45.54 -18.05
N ARG A 9 -2.79 -45.95 -17.56
CA ARG A 9 -3.89 -45.09 -17.13
C ARG A 9 -3.32 -44.00 -16.20
N GLN A 10 -3.22 -42.76 -16.65
CA GLN A 10 -3.00 -41.63 -15.76
C GLN A 10 -4.20 -41.58 -14.83
N ASP A 11 -3.95 -41.81 -13.55
CA ASP A 11 -4.94 -41.72 -12.50
C ASP A 11 -5.52 -40.31 -12.53
N ASN A 12 -6.82 -40.20 -12.88
CA ASN A 12 -7.65 -39.01 -12.73
C ASN A 12 -7.96 -38.81 -11.24
N GLU A 13 -6.94 -38.67 -10.40
CA GLU A 13 -7.15 -38.19 -9.04
C GLU A 13 -7.62 -36.75 -9.09
N LYS A 14 -8.82 -36.51 -8.59
CA LYS A 14 -9.31 -35.13 -8.41
C LYS A 14 -8.32 -34.38 -7.52
N PRO A 15 -7.90 -33.17 -7.92
CA PRO A 15 -6.94 -32.41 -7.14
C PRO A 15 -7.43 -32.27 -5.69
N GLY A 16 -6.54 -32.51 -4.73
CA GLY A 16 -6.83 -32.42 -3.32
C GLY A 16 -7.31 -31.00 -2.93
N PRO A 17 -7.98 -30.83 -1.78
CA PRO A 17 -8.52 -29.53 -1.38
C PRO A 17 -7.51 -28.38 -1.41
N ALA A 18 -6.27 -28.63 -0.99
CA ALA A 18 -5.19 -27.63 -1.01
C ALA A 18 -4.79 -27.23 -2.44
N GLU A 19 -4.79 -28.19 -3.37
CA GLU A 19 -4.47 -27.94 -4.77
C GLU A 19 -5.61 -27.20 -5.50
N GLN A 20 -6.86 -27.51 -5.16
CA GLN A 20 -8.04 -26.78 -5.64
C GLN A 20 -8.00 -25.31 -5.17
N VAL A 21 -7.73 -25.05 -3.87
CA VAL A 21 -7.58 -23.70 -3.32
C VAL A 21 -6.45 -22.95 -4.02
N LYS A 22 -5.29 -23.59 -4.22
CA LYS A 22 -4.18 -23.00 -4.95
C LYS A 22 -4.59 -22.61 -6.38
N THR A 23 -5.27 -23.50 -7.10
CA THR A 23 -5.72 -23.26 -8.47
C THR A 23 -6.69 -22.06 -8.53
N VAL A 24 -7.66 -21.98 -7.61
CA VAL A 24 -8.58 -20.86 -7.51
C VAL A 24 -7.84 -19.55 -7.23
N LEU A 25 -6.95 -19.52 -6.23
CA LEU A 25 -6.19 -18.31 -5.89
C LEU A 25 -5.32 -17.81 -7.04
N PHE A 26 -4.70 -18.71 -7.83
CA PHE A 26 -3.90 -18.34 -8.99
C PHE A 26 -4.74 -17.97 -10.22
N SER A 27 -6.03 -18.31 -10.27
CA SER A 27 -6.93 -17.87 -11.34
C SER A 27 -7.41 -16.43 -11.15
N ILE A 28 -7.35 -15.88 -9.94
CA ILE A 28 -7.78 -14.51 -9.62
C ILE A 28 -6.78 -13.50 -10.19
N ARG A 29 -7.31 -12.50 -10.90
CA ARG A 29 -6.50 -11.40 -11.47
C ARG A 29 -6.25 -10.30 -10.45
N TRP A 30 -5.45 -10.59 -9.41
CA TRP A 30 -5.16 -9.68 -8.29
C TRP A 30 -4.71 -8.29 -8.74
N GLY A 31 -3.78 -8.22 -9.71
CA GLY A 31 -3.32 -6.94 -10.26
C GLY A 31 -4.43 -6.14 -10.94
N GLY A 32 -5.37 -6.81 -11.60
CA GLY A 32 -6.54 -6.15 -12.19
C GLY A 32 -7.50 -5.59 -11.15
N HIS A 33 -7.74 -6.32 -10.07
CA HIS A 33 -8.54 -5.84 -8.94
C HIS A 33 -7.86 -4.65 -8.23
N ALA A 34 -6.55 -4.69 -8.02
CA ALA A 34 -5.79 -3.55 -7.52
C ALA A 34 -5.94 -2.32 -8.43
N LEU A 35 -5.84 -2.50 -9.75
CA LEU A 35 -5.98 -1.41 -10.72
C LEU A 35 -7.37 -0.76 -10.69
N ILE A 36 -8.45 -1.54 -10.62
CA ILE A 36 -9.81 -1.00 -10.53
C ILE A 36 -10.00 -0.24 -9.21
N SER A 37 -9.50 -0.78 -8.09
CA SER A 37 -9.53 -0.07 -6.80
C SER A 37 -8.75 1.25 -6.87
N LEU A 38 -7.61 1.28 -7.56
CA LEU A 38 -6.84 2.51 -7.79
C LEU A 38 -7.64 3.53 -8.61
N TYR A 39 -8.30 3.12 -9.69
CA TYR A 39 -9.12 4.03 -10.51
C TYR A 39 -10.27 4.63 -9.71
N ILE A 40 -10.97 3.82 -8.93
CA ILE A 40 -12.04 4.32 -8.05
C ILE A 40 -11.46 5.30 -7.01
N SER A 41 -10.30 4.97 -6.42
CA SER A 41 -9.63 5.83 -5.45
C SER A 41 -9.22 7.17 -6.08
N VAL A 42 -8.63 7.16 -7.27
CA VAL A 42 -8.23 8.41 -7.97
C VAL A 42 -9.45 9.26 -8.28
N LEU A 43 -10.51 8.68 -8.85
CA LEU A 43 -11.71 9.44 -9.22
C LEU A 43 -12.43 10.02 -7.99
N SER A 44 -12.63 9.22 -6.95
CA SER A 44 -13.22 9.70 -5.71
C SER A 44 -12.33 10.71 -4.98
N GLY A 45 -11.01 10.50 -5.03
CA GLY A 45 -10.00 11.42 -4.46
C GLY A 45 -9.97 12.78 -5.14
N LEU A 46 -10.16 12.85 -6.45
CA LEU A 46 -10.30 14.12 -7.17
C LEU A 46 -11.53 14.87 -6.71
N ILE A 47 -12.67 14.20 -6.52
CA ILE A 47 -13.90 14.84 -6.02
C ILE A 47 -13.72 15.37 -4.60
N VAL A 48 -13.07 14.60 -3.71
CA VAL A 48 -12.74 15.03 -2.35
C VAL A 48 -11.74 16.19 -2.40
N GLY A 49 -10.69 16.08 -3.20
CA GLY A 49 -9.63 17.09 -3.34
C GLY A 49 -10.15 18.44 -3.79
N LEU A 50 -11.10 18.50 -4.74
CA LEU A 50 -11.70 19.76 -5.20
C LEU A 50 -12.38 20.57 -4.08
N GLN A 51 -12.73 19.92 -2.96
CA GLN A 51 -13.44 20.52 -1.84
C GLN A 51 -12.52 20.68 -0.61
N TYR A 52 -11.26 20.20 -0.70
CA TYR A 52 -10.33 20.18 0.41
C TYR A 52 -9.52 21.46 0.50
N ASN A 53 -9.42 22.01 1.72
CA ASN A 53 -8.58 23.16 2.04
C ASN A 53 -7.40 22.72 2.93
N ALA A 54 -6.19 22.74 2.38
CA ALA A 54 -4.98 22.32 3.09
C ALA A 54 -4.48 23.32 4.16
N THR A 55 -5.09 24.50 4.29
CA THR A 55 -4.76 25.44 5.37
C THR A 55 -5.41 25.06 6.69
N GLU A 56 -6.52 24.32 6.63
CA GLU A 56 -7.30 23.87 7.78
C GLU A 56 -7.72 22.40 7.60
N PRO A 57 -6.77 21.46 7.65
CA PRO A 57 -6.99 20.06 7.26
C PRO A 57 -8.16 19.39 7.99
N PHE A 58 -8.20 19.49 9.31
CA PHE A 58 -9.25 18.87 10.12
C PHE A 58 -10.63 19.46 9.82
N TYR A 59 -10.75 20.78 9.84
CA TYR A 59 -12.03 21.45 9.57
C TYR A 59 -12.51 21.21 8.14
N SER A 60 -11.59 21.17 7.19
CA SER A 60 -11.91 20.85 5.80
C SER A 60 -12.44 19.42 5.67
N THR A 61 -11.77 18.46 6.30
CA THR A 61 -12.22 17.05 6.31
C THR A 61 -13.57 16.89 7.01
N ALA A 62 -13.77 17.57 8.14
CA ALA A 62 -15.04 17.56 8.87
C ALA A 62 -16.17 18.22 8.06
N THR A 63 -15.89 19.30 7.36
CA THR A 63 -16.86 19.97 6.47
C THR A 63 -17.28 19.06 5.32
N ILE A 64 -16.32 18.36 4.69
CA ILE A 64 -16.62 17.37 3.64
C ILE A 64 -17.49 16.24 4.21
N GLU A 65 -17.17 15.74 5.41
CA GLU A 65 -17.92 14.63 6.03
C GLU A 65 -19.35 15.02 6.40
N LEU A 66 -19.56 16.21 6.97
CA LEU A 66 -20.80 16.56 7.67
C LEU A 66 -21.70 17.53 6.90
N ILE A 67 -21.16 18.37 6.01
CA ILE A 67 -21.88 19.51 5.43
C ILE A 67 -22.02 19.37 3.90
N VAL A 68 -20.96 18.89 3.22
CA VAL A 68 -20.98 18.80 1.76
C VAL A 68 -21.96 17.72 1.30
N PRO A 69 -22.86 18.00 0.34
CA PRO A 69 -23.74 16.98 -0.22
C PRO A 69 -22.95 15.78 -0.77
N PHE A 70 -23.29 14.57 -0.31
CA PHE A 70 -22.58 13.32 -0.61
C PHE A 70 -21.10 13.31 -0.23
N GLY A 71 -20.61 14.26 0.57
CA GLY A 71 -19.20 14.37 0.95
C GLY A 71 -18.72 13.16 1.73
N SER A 72 -19.51 12.68 2.72
CA SER A 72 -19.21 11.44 3.47
C SER A 72 -19.12 10.22 2.55
N PHE A 73 -19.97 10.09 1.54
CA PHE A 73 -19.90 9.01 0.56
C PHE A 73 -18.60 9.05 -0.23
N TRP A 74 -18.24 10.20 -0.82
CA TRP A 74 -17.03 10.33 -1.62
C TRP A 74 -15.77 10.13 -0.79
N ARG A 75 -15.73 10.62 0.44
CA ARG A 75 -14.62 10.42 1.38
C ARG A 75 -14.49 8.93 1.76
N SER A 76 -15.60 8.27 2.08
CA SER A 76 -15.61 6.84 2.40
C SER A 76 -15.23 5.99 1.20
N LEU A 77 -15.69 6.33 0.00
CA LEU A 77 -15.32 5.62 -1.23
C LEU A 77 -13.82 5.76 -1.52
N HIS A 78 -13.25 6.96 -1.36
CA HIS A 78 -11.83 7.19 -1.51
C HIS A 78 -11.02 6.39 -0.48
N TYR A 79 -11.42 6.41 0.78
CA TYR A 79 -10.79 5.65 1.86
C TYR A 79 -10.85 4.15 1.59
N CYS A 80 -12.03 3.58 1.37
CA CYS A 80 -12.20 2.13 1.18
C CYS A 80 -11.46 1.64 -0.07
N SER A 81 -11.53 2.38 -1.18
CA SER A 81 -10.87 1.99 -2.42
C SER A 81 -9.34 2.11 -2.33
N SER A 82 -8.80 3.08 -1.60
CA SER A 82 -7.36 3.20 -1.38
C SER A 82 -6.81 2.09 -0.48
N GLN A 83 -7.55 1.70 0.59
CA GLN A 83 -7.19 0.53 1.41
C GLN A 83 -7.24 -0.76 0.58
N ALA A 84 -8.31 -0.96 -0.19
CA ALA A 84 -8.45 -2.11 -1.07
C ALA A 84 -7.33 -2.16 -2.12
N PHE A 85 -6.98 -1.02 -2.73
CA PHE A 85 -5.84 -0.93 -3.65
C PHE A 85 -4.54 -1.41 -3.00
N MET A 86 -4.21 -0.90 -1.82
CA MET A 86 -2.97 -1.27 -1.13
C MET A 86 -2.92 -2.75 -0.78
N LEU A 87 -4.00 -3.29 -0.20
CA LEU A 87 -4.08 -4.71 0.15
C LEU A 87 -3.97 -5.61 -1.08
N LEU A 88 -4.70 -5.29 -2.15
CA LEU A 88 -4.67 -6.07 -3.39
C LEU A 88 -3.32 -5.95 -4.12
N LEU A 89 -2.64 -4.80 -4.03
CA LEU A 89 -1.28 -4.63 -4.55
C LEU A 89 -0.29 -5.52 -3.80
N LEU A 90 -0.38 -5.57 -2.47
CA LEU A 90 0.47 -6.46 -1.65
C LEU A 90 0.20 -7.94 -1.94
N VAL A 91 -1.07 -8.32 -2.07
CA VAL A 91 -1.45 -9.68 -2.49
C VAL A 91 -0.90 -10.00 -3.88
N HIS A 92 -1.07 -9.08 -4.85
CA HIS A 92 -0.52 -9.24 -6.20
C HIS A 92 1.00 -9.45 -6.17
N LEU A 93 1.72 -8.61 -5.41
CA LEU A 93 3.16 -8.74 -5.22
C LEU A 93 3.52 -10.09 -4.59
N ALA A 94 2.83 -10.51 -3.53
CA ALA A 94 3.07 -11.79 -2.87
C ALA A 94 2.91 -12.98 -3.83
N PHE A 95 1.88 -12.96 -4.69
CA PHE A 95 1.70 -13.99 -5.73
C PHE A 95 2.82 -13.98 -6.76
N ILE A 96 3.28 -12.80 -7.21
CA ILE A 96 4.42 -12.68 -8.11
C ILE A 96 5.70 -13.23 -7.45
N LEU A 97 5.94 -12.94 -6.19
CA LEU A 97 7.11 -13.43 -5.45
C LEU A 97 7.07 -14.94 -5.22
N TRP A 98 5.87 -15.51 -5.03
CA TRP A 98 5.68 -16.95 -4.85
C TRP A 98 5.90 -17.74 -6.15
N GLN A 99 5.59 -17.16 -7.31
CA GLN A 99 5.80 -17.83 -8.59
C GLN A 99 7.30 -18.12 -8.81
N ASN A 100 7.60 -19.30 -9.36
CA ASN A 100 8.98 -19.64 -9.71
C ASN A 100 9.52 -18.72 -10.81
N ALA A 101 10.80 -18.40 -10.75
CA ALA A 101 11.48 -17.56 -11.73
C ALA A 101 11.33 -18.04 -13.19
N SER A 102 11.10 -19.34 -13.38
CA SER A 102 10.84 -19.97 -14.69
C SER A 102 9.43 -19.71 -15.24
N SER A 103 8.52 -19.10 -14.48
CA SER A 103 7.19 -18.77 -14.99
C SER A 103 7.27 -17.65 -16.02
N PRO A 104 6.53 -17.74 -17.17
CA PRO A 104 6.47 -16.68 -18.17
C PRO A 104 6.02 -15.32 -17.59
N ALA A 105 5.26 -15.32 -16.50
CA ALA A 105 4.88 -14.11 -15.77
C ALA A 105 6.09 -13.36 -15.16
N TYR A 106 7.23 -14.01 -15.04
CA TYR A 106 8.45 -13.49 -14.41
C TYR A 106 9.52 -12.99 -15.39
N ASN A 107 9.22 -12.96 -16.69
CA ASN A 107 10.14 -12.47 -17.73
C ASN A 107 10.26 -10.93 -17.70
N PHE A 108 10.63 -10.40 -16.54
CA PHE A 108 10.96 -8.97 -16.39
C PHE A 108 12.46 -8.76 -16.55
N THR A 109 12.83 -7.77 -17.38
CA THR A 109 14.19 -7.22 -17.31
C THR A 109 14.42 -6.60 -15.93
N ARG A 110 15.68 -6.52 -15.49
CA ARG A 110 16.03 -5.87 -14.20
C ARG A 110 15.47 -4.46 -14.08
N GLY A 111 15.53 -3.66 -15.16
CA GLY A 111 14.98 -2.30 -15.18
C GLY A 111 13.46 -2.27 -15.04
N THR A 112 12.76 -3.24 -15.64
CA THR A 112 11.30 -3.35 -15.48
C THR A 112 10.94 -3.76 -14.05
N TRP A 113 11.66 -4.73 -13.45
CA TRP A 113 11.45 -5.13 -12.07
C TRP A 113 11.68 -3.97 -11.10
N LEU A 114 12.82 -3.28 -11.22
CA LEU A 114 13.17 -2.13 -10.37
C LEU A 114 12.07 -1.05 -10.41
N ARG A 115 11.59 -0.72 -11.61
CA ARG A 115 10.55 0.29 -11.78
C ARG A 115 9.21 -0.16 -11.20
N LEU A 116 8.78 -1.40 -11.45
CA LEU A 116 7.52 -1.92 -10.91
C LEU A 116 7.56 -2.06 -9.39
N SER A 117 8.65 -2.58 -8.84
CA SER A 117 8.79 -2.73 -7.39
C SER A 117 8.92 -1.38 -6.68
N ALA A 118 9.48 -0.35 -7.32
CA ALA A 118 9.51 1.03 -6.81
C ALA A 118 8.10 1.65 -6.68
N SER A 119 7.08 1.14 -7.40
CA SER A 119 5.71 1.60 -7.22
C SER A 119 5.13 1.24 -5.85
N VAL A 120 5.65 0.22 -5.17
CA VAL A 120 5.16 -0.22 -3.84
C VAL A 120 5.42 0.84 -2.76
N PRO A 121 6.67 1.32 -2.54
CA PRO A 121 6.88 2.42 -1.60
C PRO A 121 6.15 3.70 -2.02
N VAL A 122 5.99 4.00 -3.31
CA VAL A 122 5.20 5.16 -3.77
C VAL A 122 3.73 5.00 -3.38
N ALA A 123 3.14 3.82 -3.55
CA ALA A 123 1.77 3.54 -3.12
C ALA A 123 1.62 3.65 -1.59
N LEU A 124 2.63 3.20 -0.82
CA LEU A 124 2.66 3.35 0.62
C LEU A 124 2.71 4.83 1.04
N PHE A 125 3.52 5.65 0.37
CA PHE A 125 3.57 7.09 0.62
C PHE A 125 2.26 7.80 0.22
N LEU A 126 1.60 7.38 -0.86
CA LEU A 126 0.27 7.88 -1.22
C LEU A 126 -0.72 7.59 -0.08
N LEU A 127 -0.75 6.37 0.42
CA LEU A 127 -1.63 6.01 1.52
C LEU A 127 -1.30 6.83 2.79
N PHE A 128 -0.02 6.96 3.12
CA PHE A 128 0.47 7.68 4.28
C PHE A 128 0.14 9.19 4.23
N THR A 129 0.41 9.84 3.12
CA THR A 129 0.06 11.27 2.93
C THR A 129 -1.44 11.50 3.00
N GLY A 130 -2.26 10.57 2.53
CA GLY A 130 -3.71 10.62 2.70
C GLY A 130 -4.17 10.59 4.16
N TYR A 131 -3.47 9.87 5.04
CA TYR A 131 -3.72 9.92 6.48
C TYR A 131 -3.32 11.26 7.09
N ILE A 132 -2.19 11.83 6.73
CA ILE A 132 -1.76 13.17 7.20
C ILE A 132 -2.80 14.23 6.80
N LEU A 133 -3.31 14.17 5.57
CA LEU A 133 -4.27 15.14 5.05
C LEU A 133 -5.65 15.07 5.74
N ARG A 134 -5.96 14.02 6.49
CA ARG A 134 -7.18 14.02 7.32
C ARG A 134 -7.15 15.12 8.38
N GLY A 135 -5.95 15.51 8.82
CA GLY A 135 -5.74 16.54 9.84
C GLY A 135 -6.33 16.17 11.21
N ASP A 136 -6.73 14.91 11.40
CA ASP A 136 -7.17 14.40 12.69
C ASP A 136 -5.96 13.89 13.49
N ALA A 137 -6.19 13.52 14.70
CA ALA A 137 -5.15 13.17 15.63
C ALA A 137 -4.24 12.02 15.16
N THR A 138 -4.78 10.98 14.54
CA THR A 138 -3.97 9.93 13.91
C THR A 138 -3.11 10.50 12.79
N GLY A 139 -3.66 11.38 11.95
CA GLY A 139 -2.93 12.01 10.84
C GLY A 139 -1.84 12.95 11.33
N GLU A 140 -2.12 13.80 12.31
CA GLU A 140 -1.16 14.72 12.91
C GLU A 140 -0.02 13.97 13.61
N ALA A 141 -0.34 12.94 14.41
CA ALA A 141 0.67 12.11 15.06
C ALA A 141 1.57 11.40 14.05
N ALA A 142 0.99 10.83 12.99
CA ALA A 142 1.74 10.18 11.93
C ALA A 142 2.66 11.16 11.19
N GLY A 143 2.17 12.36 10.89
CA GLY A 143 2.94 13.44 10.28
C GLY A 143 4.11 13.88 11.16
N ALA A 144 3.87 14.11 12.46
CA ALA A 144 4.92 14.49 13.42
C ALA A 144 6.00 13.42 13.56
N ILE A 145 5.62 12.13 13.56
CA ILE A 145 6.60 11.03 13.60
C ILE A 145 7.44 11.04 12.32
N ALA A 146 6.84 11.18 11.15
CA ALA A 146 7.56 11.23 9.87
C ALA A 146 8.51 12.43 9.80
N GLU A 147 8.07 13.60 10.25
CA GLU A 147 8.90 14.80 10.35
C GLU A 147 10.13 14.56 11.23
N ASN A 148 9.93 13.99 12.43
CA ASN A 148 11.04 13.67 13.35
C ASN A 148 12.00 12.63 12.75
N ILE A 149 11.50 11.64 12.01
CA ILE A 149 12.35 10.66 11.32
C ILE A 149 13.21 11.36 10.27
N LEU A 150 12.65 12.24 9.47
CA LEU A 150 13.41 12.95 8.43
C LEU A 150 14.43 13.91 9.05
N LEU A 151 14.06 14.66 10.08
CA LEU A 151 14.96 15.59 10.77
C LEU A 151 16.14 14.88 11.41
N ALA A 152 16.02 13.60 11.75
CA ALA A 152 17.13 12.78 12.25
C ALA A 152 18.19 12.44 11.17
N VAL A 153 17.91 12.67 9.88
CA VAL A 153 18.86 12.41 8.79
C VAL A 153 19.93 13.50 8.76
N PRO A 154 21.22 13.17 8.98
CA PRO A 154 22.29 14.17 8.96
C PRO A 154 22.35 14.90 7.61
N LEU A 155 22.64 16.19 7.64
CA LEU A 155 22.85 17.10 6.51
C LEU A 155 21.62 17.32 5.62
N LEU A 156 20.84 16.30 5.35
CA LEU A 156 19.70 16.36 4.39
C LEU A 156 18.34 16.44 5.07
N GLY A 157 18.25 16.15 6.37
CA GLY A 157 16.97 16.00 7.07
C GLY A 157 16.07 17.23 6.97
N SER A 158 16.61 18.42 7.20
CA SER A 158 15.85 19.67 7.10
C SER A 158 15.34 19.93 5.67
N LEU A 159 16.14 19.62 4.64
CA LEU A 159 15.72 19.76 3.25
C LEU A 159 14.61 18.76 2.90
N LEU A 160 14.81 17.49 3.28
CA LEU A 160 13.84 16.42 3.03
C LEU A 160 12.52 16.70 3.76
N ASN A 161 12.59 17.17 5.00
CA ASN A 161 11.38 17.53 5.76
C ASN A 161 10.60 18.65 5.07
N LYS A 162 11.27 19.74 4.70
CA LYS A 162 10.63 20.86 3.98
C LYS A 162 9.98 20.45 2.65
N LEU A 163 10.48 19.40 2.01
CA LEU A 163 9.93 18.90 0.75
C LEU A 163 8.75 17.93 0.95
N LEU A 164 8.75 17.15 2.05
CA LEU A 164 7.87 16.00 2.18
C LEU A 164 6.82 16.13 3.30
N PHE A 165 7.23 16.49 4.53
CA PHE A 165 6.37 16.32 5.72
C PHE A 165 6.39 17.49 6.72
N ASP A 166 6.88 18.66 6.32
CA ASP A 166 6.88 19.85 7.17
C ASP A 166 5.47 20.12 7.70
N GLY A 167 5.30 20.13 9.02
CA GLY A 167 4.01 20.31 9.70
C GLY A 167 3.47 21.73 9.69
N SER A 168 4.20 22.71 9.11
CA SER A 168 3.67 24.06 8.90
C SER A 168 2.51 24.07 7.91
N VAL A 169 1.69 25.14 7.92
CA VAL A 169 0.60 25.32 6.95
C VAL A 169 1.11 25.19 5.50
N ALA A 170 2.25 25.81 5.19
CA ALA A 170 2.87 25.72 3.87
C ALA A 170 3.37 24.28 3.58
N GLY A 171 3.78 23.54 4.61
CA GLY A 171 4.18 22.14 4.48
C GLY A 171 3.01 21.21 4.18
N VAL A 172 1.88 21.36 4.88
CA VAL A 172 0.67 20.57 4.61
C VAL A 172 0.16 20.82 3.18
N GLN A 173 0.25 22.05 2.67
CA GLN A 173 -0.05 22.35 1.26
C GLN A 173 0.86 21.57 0.30
N LYS A 174 2.14 21.38 0.63
CA LYS A 174 3.06 20.55 -0.17
C LYS A 174 2.71 19.06 -0.06
N VAL A 175 2.36 18.58 1.14
CA VAL A 175 1.85 17.20 1.32
C VAL A 175 0.64 16.97 0.43
N TYR A 176 -0.30 17.92 0.40
CA TYR A 176 -1.48 17.86 -0.46
C TYR A 176 -1.11 17.81 -1.95
N LEU A 177 -0.21 18.69 -2.40
CA LEU A 177 0.26 18.71 -3.78
C LEU A 177 0.98 17.41 -4.15
N ASN A 178 1.82 16.89 -3.25
CA ASN A 178 2.52 15.62 -3.45
C ASN A 178 1.54 14.45 -3.52
N HIS A 179 0.52 14.42 -2.67
CA HIS A 179 -0.51 13.39 -2.69
C HIS A 179 -1.31 13.43 -4.01
N LEU A 180 -1.76 14.61 -4.41
CA LEU A 180 -2.66 14.76 -5.56
C LEU A 180 -1.92 14.60 -6.91
N ILE A 181 -0.70 15.10 -7.02
CA ILE A 181 0.05 15.18 -8.29
C ILE A 181 1.39 14.44 -8.20
N GLY A 182 2.26 14.81 -7.25
CA GLY A 182 3.65 14.36 -7.24
C GLY A 182 3.79 12.84 -7.21
N LEU A 183 3.21 12.20 -6.19
CA LEU A 183 3.27 10.75 -6.03
C LEU A 183 2.49 10.00 -7.13
N MET A 184 1.39 10.59 -7.63
CA MET A 184 0.64 10.01 -8.76
C MET A 184 1.45 10.01 -10.04
N VAL A 185 2.18 11.09 -10.34
CA VAL A 185 3.08 11.16 -11.51
C VAL A 185 4.22 10.17 -11.38
N VAL A 186 4.87 10.09 -10.21
CA VAL A 186 5.96 9.14 -9.97
C VAL A 186 5.45 7.70 -10.05
N GLY A 187 4.32 7.38 -9.41
CA GLY A 187 3.69 6.08 -9.47
C GLY A 187 3.28 5.69 -10.90
N GLY A 188 2.66 6.62 -11.63
CA GLY A 188 2.30 6.45 -13.02
C GLY A 188 3.52 6.14 -13.89
N PHE A 189 4.62 6.87 -13.73
CA PHE A 189 5.88 6.58 -14.43
C PHE A 189 6.39 5.16 -14.10
N CYS A 190 6.30 4.73 -12.85
CA CYS A 190 6.72 3.39 -12.45
C CYS A 190 5.91 2.28 -13.14
N VAL A 191 4.58 2.43 -13.22
CA VAL A 191 3.70 1.32 -13.65
C VAL A 191 3.20 1.42 -15.09
N TRP A 192 3.29 2.57 -15.77
CA TRP A 192 2.69 2.83 -17.07
C TRP A 192 2.97 1.76 -18.15
N PRO A 193 4.21 1.30 -18.38
CA PRO A 193 4.46 0.26 -19.39
C PRO A 193 3.88 -1.10 -19.03
N HIS A 194 3.58 -1.33 -17.76
CA HIS A 194 2.88 -2.53 -17.30
C HIS A 194 1.37 -2.37 -17.53
N LEU A 195 0.80 -1.24 -17.12
CA LEU A 195 -0.64 -0.97 -17.24
C LEU A 195 -1.13 -0.95 -18.68
N ARG A 196 -0.39 -0.34 -19.60
CA ARG A 196 -0.79 -0.27 -21.02
C ARG A 196 -0.88 -1.61 -21.72
N ARG A 197 -0.30 -2.68 -21.13
CA ARG A 197 -0.40 -4.06 -21.65
C ARG A 197 -1.58 -4.82 -21.06
N TYR A 198 -2.22 -4.27 -20.04
CA TYR A 198 -3.33 -4.90 -19.34
C TYR A 198 -4.64 -4.37 -19.89
N THR A 199 -5.46 -5.27 -20.44
CA THR A 199 -6.83 -4.99 -20.83
C THR A 199 -7.75 -5.30 -19.66
N ALA A 200 -8.23 -4.28 -18.98
CA ALA A 200 -9.21 -4.43 -17.92
C ALA A 200 -10.57 -4.84 -18.53
N SER A 201 -11.05 -6.02 -18.18
CA SER A 201 -12.43 -6.41 -18.51
C SER A 201 -13.34 -5.93 -17.37
N TRP A 202 -14.24 -5.00 -17.64
CA TRP A 202 -15.20 -4.50 -16.66
C TRP A 202 -16.04 -5.63 -16.05
N ARG A 203 -16.39 -6.66 -16.84
CA ARG A 203 -17.18 -7.82 -16.36
C ARG A 203 -16.51 -8.56 -15.22
N ASN A 204 -15.19 -8.72 -15.27
CA ASN A 204 -14.43 -9.42 -14.25
C ASN A 204 -14.22 -8.58 -12.97
N HIS A 205 -14.30 -7.24 -13.08
CA HIS A 205 -14.01 -6.32 -11.99
C HIS A 205 -15.26 -5.62 -11.44
N LEU A 206 -16.41 -5.74 -12.15
CA LEU A 206 -17.68 -5.17 -11.71
C LEU A 206 -18.09 -5.60 -10.29
N PRO A 207 -17.95 -6.87 -9.88
CA PRO A 207 -18.31 -7.27 -8.51
C PRO A 207 -17.55 -6.51 -7.43
N LEU A 208 -16.24 -6.29 -7.62
CA LEU A 208 -15.43 -5.51 -6.67
C LEU A 208 -15.81 -4.02 -6.70
N ALA A 209 -16.04 -3.44 -7.88
CA ALA A 209 -16.47 -2.06 -7.99
C ALA A 209 -17.82 -1.82 -7.29
N LEU A 210 -18.79 -2.71 -7.53
CA LEU A 210 -20.09 -2.68 -6.85
C LEU A 210 -19.95 -2.87 -5.33
N LEU A 211 -19.10 -3.80 -4.89
CA LEU A 211 -18.83 -3.99 -3.47
C LEU A 211 -18.29 -2.70 -2.83
N LEU A 212 -17.32 -2.05 -3.44
CA LEU A 212 -16.76 -0.78 -2.94
C LEU A 212 -17.82 0.33 -2.88
N LEU A 213 -18.65 0.44 -3.92
CA LEU A 213 -19.74 1.43 -3.97
C LEU A 213 -20.82 1.16 -2.89
N LEU A 214 -21.17 -0.10 -2.65
CA LEU A 214 -22.21 -0.47 -1.68
C LEU A 214 -21.72 -0.41 -0.23
N ILE A 215 -20.44 -0.72 0.01
CA ILE A 215 -19.89 -0.74 1.38
C ILE A 215 -19.51 0.67 1.85
N SER A 216 -19.14 1.56 0.94
CA SER A 216 -18.66 2.90 1.27
C SER A 216 -19.66 3.77 2.03
N PRO A 217 -20.98 3.77 1.76
CA PRO A 217 -21.93 4.54 2.57
C PRO A 217 -22.18 3.93 3.96
N VAL A 218 -21.82 2.64 4.16
CA VAL A 218 -22.00 1.92 5.43
C VAL A 218 -20.79 2.04 6.34
N LEU A 219 -19.59 2.00 5.76
CA LEU A 219 -18.34 2.15 6.50
C LEU A 219 -18.06 3.62 6.74
N LYS A 220 -18.21 4.03 8.00
CA LYS A 220 -17.80 5.37 8.41
C LYS A 220 -16.27 5.48 8.38
N THR A 221 -15.77 6.43 7.61
CA THR A 221 -14.34 6.75 7.61
C THR A 221 -13.96 7.39 8.94
N PRO A 222 -12.89 6.93 9.60
CA PRO A 222 -12.44 7.52 10.85
C PRO A 222 -12.22 9.03 10.72
N LEU A 223 -12.65 9.77 11.71
CA LEU A 223 -12.37 11.18 11.91
C LEU A 223 -12.31 11.40 13.42
N GLU A 224 -11.13 11.42 13.94
CA GLU A 224 -10.87 11.45 15.38
C GLU A 224 -10.65 12.90 15.81
N ARG A 225 -11.41 13.35 16.80
CA ARG A 225 -11.22 14.67 17.42
C ARG A 225 -10.01 14.69 18.34
N ASP A 226 -9.68 15.89 18.81
CA ASP A 226 -8.57 16.17 19.71
C ASP A 226 -8.39 15.14 20.82
N HIS A 227 -7.14 14.77 21.06
CA HIS A 227 -6.73 13.76 22.03
C HIS A 227 -6.29 14.35 23.38
N PHE A 228 -7.06 15.27 23.91
CA PHE A 228 -6.78 15.76 25.26
C PHE A 228 -6.84 14.59 26.27
N GLY A 229 -5.68 14.22 26.79
CA GLY A 229 -5.55 13.19 27.81
C GLY A 229 -5.22 11.77 27.32
N LEU A 230 -5.11 11.51 26.03
CA LEU A 230 -4.62 10.22 25.53
C LEU A 230 -3.09 10.17 25.57
N LEU A 231 -2.55 9.16 26.24
CA LEU A 231 -1.11 8.93 26.34
C LEU A 231 -0.53 8.28 25.08
N HIS A 232 -1.40 7.72 24.23
CA HIS A 232 -0.99 7.00 23.03
C HIS A 232 -2.02 7.14 21.90
N ILE A 233 -1.53 7.39 20.69
CA ILE A 233 -2.33 7.48 19.48
C ILE A 233 -1.80 6.41 18.52
N ASN A 234 -2.68 5.51 18.12
CA ASN A 234 -2.35 4.51 17.12
C ASN A 234 -2.23 5.14 15.74
N GLY A 235 -1.08 4.96 15.11
CA GLY A 235 -0.89 5.28 13.69
C GLY A 235 -1.73 4.38 12.78
N PRO A 236 -1.72 4.65 11.47
CA PRO A 236 -2.32 3.77 10.47
C PRO A 236 -1.81 2.34 10.59
N TRP A 237 -2.65 1.35 10.25
CA TRP A 237 -2.33 -0.08 10.42
C TRP A 237 -0.99 -0.51 9.79
N PHE A 238 -0.64 0.07 8.65
CA PHE A 238 0.63 -0.19 7.96
C PHE A 238 1.83 0.53 8.60
N PHE A 239 1.61 1.42 9.54
CA PHE A 239 2.63 2.22 10.23
C PHE A 239 2.87 1.75 11.68
N LEU A 240 1.97 0.96 12.26
CA LEU A 240 2.02 0.51 13.66
C LEU A 240 3.32 -0.20 14.00
N GLY A 241 3.81 -1.08 13.13
CA GLY A 241 5.06 -1.80 13.35
C GLY A 241 6.28 -0.87 13.40
N LEU A 242 6.28 0.19 12.58
CA LEU A 242 7.32 1.22 12.63
C LEU A 242 7.19 2.07 13.90
N GLN A 243 5.99 2.48 14.25
CA GLN A 243 5.70 3.24 15.47
C GLN A 243 6.15 2.46 16.71
N GLU A 244 5.90 1.17 16.78
CA GLU A 244 6.34 0.33 17.88
C GLU A 244 7.87 0.14 17.87
N LEU A 245 8.50 -0.03 16.71
CA LEU A 245 9.94 -0.17 16.57
C LEU A 245 10.70 1.06 17.08
N LEU A 246 10.16 2.27 16.85
CA LEU A 246 10.73 3.53 17.32
C LEU A 246 10.83 3.64 18.87
N ARG A 247 10.13 2.78 19.61
CA ARG A 247 10.24 2.73 21.08
C ARG A 247 11.51 2.03 21.57
N TYR A 248 12.07 1.15 20.73
CA TYR A 248 13.19 0.29 21.13
C TYR A 248 14.50 0.65 20.45
N ILE A 249 14.44 1.30 19.31
CA ILE A 249 15.61 1.55 18.46
C ILE A 249 15.69 3.05 18.11
N PRO A 250 16.90 3.63 18.04
CA PRO A 250 17.08 5.03 17.66
C PRO A 250 16.39 5.37 16.32
N VAL A 251 15.83 6.58 16.26
CA VAL A 251 14.94 7.05 15.18
C VAL A 251 15.52 6.83 13.78
N LEU A 252 16.81 7.10 13.59
CA LEU A 252 17.48 6.95 12.30
C LEU A 252 17.51 5.48 11.83
N TRP A 253 17.74 4.54 12.75
CA TRP A 253 17.76 3.13 12.44
C TRP A 253 16.35 2.59 12.20
N ALA A 254 15.42 2.87 13.11
CA ALA A 254 14.04 2.39 13.00
C ALA A 254 13.30 3.01 11.81
N GLY A 255 13.45 4.32 11.61
CA GLY A 255 12.67 5.07 10.62
C GLY A 255 13.26 5.06 9.21
N ILE A 256 14.58 4.89 9.06
CA ILE A 256 15.25 4.98 7.76
C ILE A 256 15.92 3.66 7.38
N PHE A 257 16.94 3.21 8.14
CA PHE A 257 17.77 2.09 7.67
C PHE A 257 17.04 0.76 7.62
N ILE A 258 16.25 0.41 8.64
CA ILE A 258 15.54 -0.87 8.67
C ILE A 258 14.50 -0.96 7.54
N PRO A 259 13.62 0.05 7.31
CA PRO A 259 12.74 0.05 6.14
C PRO A 259 13.50 0.09 4.81
N ALA A 260 14.58 0.88 4.70
CA ALA A 260 15.37 0.98 3.48
C ALA A 260 16.04 -0.34 3.09
N ILE A 261 16.50 -1.14 4.06
CA ILE A 261 17.05 -2.48 3.81
C ILE A 261 15.97 -3.39 3.19
N PHE A 262 14.75 -3.37 3.72
CA PHE A 262 13.64 -4.16 3.16
C PHE A 262 13.29 -3.71 1.73
N VAL A 263 13.15 -2.39 1.52
CA VAL A 263 12.87 -1.84 0.18
C VAL A 263 14.00 -2.19 -0.79
N SER A 264 15.26 -2.07 -0.37
CA SER A 264 16.41 -2.45 -1.18
C SER A 264 16.41 -3.94 -1.53
N ALA A 265 16.07 -4.82 -0.58
CA ALA A 265 15.93 -6.25 -0.83
C ALA A 265 14.84 -6.55 -1.87
N LEU A 266 13.72 -5.83 -1.85
CA LEU A 266 12.68 -5.93 -2.86
C LEU A 266 13.14 -5.42 -4.24
N LEU A 267 13.73 -4.23 -4.29
CA LEU A 267 14.17 -3.59 -5.53
C LEU A 267 15.28 -4.38 -6.23
N LEU A 268 16.21 -4.91 -5.46
CA LEU A 268 17.39 -5.63 -5.95
C LEU A 268 17.21 -7.15 -5.93
N LEU A 269 15.97 -7.64 -5.80
CA LEU A 269 15.69 -9.07 -5.71
C LEU A 269 16.34 -9.83 -6.88
N PRO A 270 17.20 -10.82 -6.62
CA PRO A 270 17.78 -11.66 -7.65
C PRO A 270 16.71 -12.44 -8.44
N THR A 271 16.96 -12.65 -9.73
CA THR A 271 16.00 -13.33 -10.61
C THR A 271 15.81 -14.79 -10.25
N GLU A 272 16.89 -15.49 -9.83
CA GLU A 272 16.88 -16.92 -9.59
C GLU A 272 17.99 -17.39 -8.63
N GLY A 273 17.98 -18.66 -8.33
CA GLY A 273 19.02 -19.34 -7.58
C GLY A 273 18.97 -19.18 -6.05
N ALA A 274 20.06 -19.54 -5.39
CA ALA A 274 20.16 -19.51 -3.93
C ALA A 274 20.10 -18.09 -3.36
N ALA A 275 20.59 -17.10 -4.11
CA ALA A 275 20.53 -15.70 -3.71
C ALA A 275 19.08 -15.22 -3.61
N ARG A 276 18.24 -15.50 -4.62
CA ARG A 276 16.80 -15.16 -4.59
C ARG A 276 16.13 -15.81 -3.38
N ARG A 277 16.36 -17.09 -3.15
CA ARG A 277 15.75 -17.81 -2.03
C ARG A 277 16.13 -17.21 -0.69
N ARG A 278 17.41 -16.88 -0.48
CA ARG A 278 17.89 -16.21 0.75
C ARG A 278 17.25 -14.84 0.95
N THR A 279 17.15 -14.03 -0.11
CA THR A 279 16.50 -12.71 -0.05
C THR A 279 15.02 -12.84 0.28
N LEU A 280 14.29 -13.78 -0.30
CA LEU A 280 12.88 -14.02 0.01
C LEU A 280 12.69 -14.50 1.45
N TRP A 281 13.57 -15.37 1.98
CA TRP A 281 13.53 -15.75 3.38
C TRP A 281 13.80 -14.57 4.32
N PHE A 282 14.77 -13.74 3.99
CA PHE A 282 15.03 -12.49 4.73
C PHE A 282 13.80 -11.59 4.74
N MET A 283 13.19 -11.33 3.59
CA MET A 283 11.98 -10.51 3.49
C MET A 283 10.80 -11.11 4.27
N GLY A 284 10.63 -12.43 4.21
CA GLY A 284 9.60 -13.14 4.98
C GLY A 284 9.80 -13.02 6.50
N ALA A 285 11.03 -13.21 6.97
CA ALA A 285 11.38 -13.04 8.39
C ALA A 285 11.18 -11.58 8.85
N TRP A 286 11.61 -10.60 8.03
CA TRP A 286 11.40 -9.18 8.32
C TRP A 286 9.91 -8.85 8.43
N LEU A 287 9.08 -9.31 7.50
CA LEU A 287 7.63 -9.12 7.53
C LEU A 287 6.98 -9.77 8.75
N ALA A 288 7.42 -10.98 9.13
CA ALA A 288 6.93 -11.66 10.33
C ALA A 288 7.20 -10.83 11.60
N VAL A 289 8.44 -10.31 11.75
CA VAL A 289 8.79 -9.40 12.85
C VAL A 289 7.95 -8.13 12.81
N TYR A 290 7.76 -7.53 11.62
CA TYR A 290 6.98 -6.32 11.46
C TYR A 290 5.50 -6.54 11.84
N ILE A 291 4.91 -7.68 11.48
CA ILE A 291 3.55 -8.05 11.87
C ILE A 291 3.45 -8.20 13.39
N VAL A 292 4.40 -8.87 14.04
CA VAL A 292 4.43 -9.01 15.50
C VAL A 292 4.49 -7.62 16.17
N LEU A 293 5.37 -6.74 15.71
CA LEU A 293 5.46 -5.36 16.22
C LEU A 293 4.14 -4.60 15.99
N SER A 294 3.50 -4.78 14.83
CA SER A 294 2.22 -4.14 14.53
C SER A 294 1.10 -4.63 15.47
N VAL A 295 1.07 -5.92 15.78
CA VAL A 295 0.11 -6.49 16.76
C VAL A 295 0.36 -5.94 18.16
N ILE A 296 1.63 -5.87 18.58
CA ILE A 296 2.00 -5.29 19.88
C ILE A 296 1.58 -3.81 19.94
N GLY A 297 1.90 -3.03 18.90
CA GLY A 297 1.51 -1.63 18.80
C GLY A 297 0.00 -1.41 18.84
N PHE A 298 -0.76 -2.27 18.16
CA PHE A 298 -2.22 -2.22 18.16
C PHE A 298 -2.83 -2.46 19.56
N HIS A 299 -2.30 -3.39 20.33
CA HIS A 299 -2.80 -3.71 21.67
C HIS A 299 -2.37 -2.73 22.77
N ARG A 300 -1.43 -1.83 22.49
CA ARG A 300 -0.99 -0.80 23.43
C ARG A 300 -1.78 0.51 23.35
N GLY A 301 -2.45 0.74 22.26
CA GLY A 301 -3.36 1.89 22.08
C GLY A 301 -4.78 1.50 22.39
#